data_7a453b518dcea60754abdd41f2588a69
#
_entry.id   7a453b518dcea60754abdd41f2588a69
#
_cell.length_a   1.000
_cell.length_b   1.000
_cell.length_c   1.000
_cell.angle_alpha   90.00
_cell.angle_beta   90.00
_cell.angle_gamma   90.00
#
_symmetry.space_group_name_H-M   'P 1'
#
loop_
_entity.id
_entity.type
_entity.pdbx_description
1 polymer ?
#
loop_
_entity_poly.entity_id
_entity_poly.type
_entity_poly.pdbx_seq_one_letter_code
_entity_poly.pdbx_strand_id
1 'polypeptide(L)'
;MGSGDLLRSVESICSSYVSEGERRAVMVFGPRALGYGSPDDELYVLLVADKLGTGVRVVRERAPEARLSLIIAGRGALEGDVKDGLLGELLADKFLLPYVAVEGHSYLADIERRLKKRLARELLMDIASSFPRIATEMLIDPRYFLYEVASRMGRLMPAAAYAFANLLAHPRSRRKNERRMLEGFLRALRELEGEGLVVREGAFYKPTPLLVKKASRPSILGLLWRVRGAARSISRYALRALYGLGAPYMSERRAFMERFAHLADVNPLSVLPKPEDFLFLRTDIGLRPALKEVALEELAASLELTRGPDDVDMVEIGGTVNLVYLVTVRGAVGLARFIVKYFKDWKNLTWLSLRLWALGAKKFAVSGKERLRREYVMCRELGSLGFPVPRIFHVNLRAGYLVEEFIEGVNFADMLRRFFLGEEEARPVVELAEEAGRLLAGIHGAGISVGDFKPENLIAREDGHLSLVDLEQATRNKDKAWDVAEFLYYAGHYVPSISTAEEFELMARAFLRGYLDAGGSPDVVRKAPSARFVRVFSIFTPPQVIEIVNELCEGGGP
;
A
#
# COMPACT_ATOMS: atom_id res chain seq x y z
N MET A 1 -38.70 -20.67 26.67
CA MET A 1 -39.13 -21.44 25.48
C MET A 1 -38.01 -21.38 24.45
N GLY A 2 -37.60 -22.49 23.92
CA GLY A 2 -36.31 -22.64 23.30
C GLY A 2 -36.24 -22.13 21.86
N SER A 3 -35.07 -21.68 21.46
CA SER A 3 -34.74 -21.31 20.05
C SER A 3 -35.09 -22.42 19.03
N GLY A 4 -35.25 -23.66 19.47
CA GLY A 4 -35.63 -24.79 18.62
C GLY A 4 -37.07 -24.77 18.10
N ASP A 5 -38.02 -24.25 18.86
CA ASP A 5 -39.43 -24.20 18.45
C ASP A 5 -39.67 -23.13 17.38
N LEU A 6 -39.00 -21.98 17.52
CA LEU A 6 -39.02 -20.91 16.53
C LEU A 6 -38.43 -21.37 15.17
N LEU A 7 -37.30 -22.11 15.19
CA LEU A 7 -36.70 -22.62 13.97
C LEU A 7 -37.56 -23.68 13.29
N ARG A 8 -38.24 -24.55 14.03
CA ARG A 8 -39.23 -25.51 13.50
C ARG A 8 -40.42 -24.78 12.84
N SER A 9 -40.93 -23.71 13.44
CA SER A 9 -41.97 -22.89 12.84
C SER A 9 -41.54 -22.23 11.53
N VAL A 10 -40.31 -21.73 11.47
CA VAL A 10 -39.68 -21.19 10.24
C VAL A 10 -39.63 -22.24 9.14
N GLU A 11 -39.15 -23.45 9.46
CA GLU A 11 -39.04 -24.57 8.53
C GLU A 11 -40.40 -24.99 7.97
N SER A 12 -41.43 -25.09 8.83
CA SER A 12 -42.80 -25.40 8.43
C SER A 12 -43.38 -24.37 7.48
N ILE A 13 -43.23 -23.07 7.78
CA ILE A 13 -43.70 -21.99 6.91
C ILE A 13 -42.94 -22.01 5.58
N CYS A 14 -41.63 -22.16 5.58
CA CYS A 14 -40.81 -22.25 4.35
C CYS A 14 -41.23 -23.42 3.47
N SER A 15 -41.66 -24.55 4.06
CA SER A 15 -42.12 -25.74 3.34
C SER A 15 -43.38 -25.48 2.51
N SER A 16 -44.25 -24.55 2.93
CA SER A 16 -45.47 -24.20 2.18
C SER A 16 -45.22 -23.43 0.88
N TYR A 17 -44.02 -22.88 0.70
CA TYR A 17 -43.63 -22.12 -0.49
C TYR A 17 -42.85 -22.92 -1.52
N VAL A 18 -42.54 -24.19 -1.26
CA VAL A 18 -41.69 -25.03 -2.09
C VAL A 18 -42.40 -26.36 -2.38
N SER A 19 -42.24 -26.87 -3.60
CA SER A 19 -42.83 -28.16 -3.98
C SER A 19 -42.20 -29.30 -3.22
N GLU A 20 -42.97 -30.35 -2.96
CA GLU A 20 -42.46 -31.56 -2.28
C GLU A 20 -41.30 -32.17 -3.06
N GLY A 21 -40.20 -32.49 -2.34
CA GLY A 21 -38.96 -33.01 -2.93
C GLY A 21 -38.05 -32.00 -3.61
N GLU A 22 -38.41 -30.71 -3.63
CA GLU A 22 -37.54 -29.66 -4.17
C GLU A 22 -36.37 -29.35 -3.22
N ARG A 23 -35.16 -29.22 -3.78
CA ARG A 23 -34.00 -28.79 -2.98
C ARG A 23 -34.15 -27.35 -2.55
N ARG A 24 -33.97 -27.10 -1.27
CA ARG A 24 -34.07 -25.77 -0.68
C ARG A 24 -32.93 -25.50 0.29
N ALA A 25 -32.71 -24.23 0.58
CA ALA A 25 -31.86 -23.77 1.67
C ALA A 25 -32.57 -22.64 2.41
N VAL A 26 -32.50 -22.67 3.73
CA VAL A 26 -33.17 -21.71 4.61
C VAL A 26 -32.16 -21.17 5.62
N MET A 27 -32.09 -19.85 5.73
CA MET A 27 -31.31 -19.19 6.77
C MET A 27 -32.08 -18.05 7.42
N VAL A 28 -31.81 -17.84 8.71
CA VAL A 28 -32.34 -16.73 9.51
C VAL A 28 -31.21 -15.73 9.79
N PHE A 29 -31.51 -14.45 9.70
CA PHE A 29 -30.53 -13.40 9.90
C PHE A 29 -31.13 -12.16 10.59
N GLY A 30 -30.31 -11.15 10.86
CA GLY A 30 -30.71 -9.89 11.49
C GLY A 30 -30.69 -9.91 13.02
N PRO A 31 -31.07 -8.81 13.67
CA PRO A 31 -30.87 -8.58 15.11
C PRO A 31 -31.49 -9.64 15.99
N ARG A 32 -32.73 -10.02 15.72
CA ARG A 32 -33.46 -11.03 16.50
C ARG A 32 -32.84 -12.42 16.39
N ALA A 33 -32.46 -12.83 15.17
CA ALA A 33 -31.83 -14.13 14.93
C ALA A 33 -30.46 -14.26 15.64
N LEU A 34 -29.77 -13.14 15.82
CA LEU A 34 -28.43 -13.09 16.42
C LEU A 34 -28.46 -12.71 17.91
N GLY A 35 -29.66 -12.50 18.48
CA GLY A 35 -29.87 -12.30 19.92
C GLY A 35 -29.49 -10.93 20.44
N TYR A 36 -29.41 -9.90 19.58
CA TYR A 36 -29.20 -8.50 20.01
C TYR A 36 -30.36 -7.57 19.65
N GLY A 37 -31.41 -8.07 19.03
CA GLY A 37 -32.65 -7.35 18.76
C GLY A 37 -33.71 -7.58 19.82
N SER A 38 -34.82 -6.82 19.71
CA SER A 38 -36.01 -6.98 20.54
C SER A 38 -36.78 -8.26 20.19
N PRO A 39 -37.45 -8.91 21.15
CA PRO A 39 -38.41 -9.98 20.87
C PRO A 39 -39.51 -9.58 19.91
N ASP A 40 -39.88 -8.29 19.85
CA ASP A 40 -40.93 -7.76 18.97
C ASP A 40 -40.43 -7.45 17.54
N ASP A 41 -39.11 -7.53 17.30
CA ASP A 41 -38.57 -7.33 15.96
C ASP A 41 -39.00 -8.47 15.01
N GLU A 42 -39.12 -8.15 13.73
CA GLU A 42 -39.34 -9.17 12.71
C GLU A 42 -38.13 -10.11 12.61
N LEU A 43 -38.40 -11.38 12.39
CA LEU A 43 -37.37 -12.36 12.07
C LEU A 43 -37.18 -12.40 10.55
N TYR A 44 -35.99 -12.11 10.09
CA TYR A 44 -35.68 -12.13 8.66
C TYR A 44 -35.24 -13.52 8.23
N VAL A 45 -35.87 -14.05 7.17
CA VAL A 45 -35.63 -15.36 6.63
C VAL A 45 -35.28 -15.26 5.14
N LEU A 46 -34.25 -15.95 4.69
CA LEU A 46 -33.98 -16.17 3.27
C LEU A 46 -34.27 -17.65 2.96
N LEU A 47 -35.23 -17.87 2.07
CA LEU A 47 -35.57 -19.16 1.45
C LEU A 47 -35.06 -19.17 0.02
N VAL A 48 -34.21 -20.16 -0.30
CA VAL A 48 -33.70 -20.38 -1.65
C VAL A 48 -34.21 -21.71 -2.18
N ALA A 49 -34.78 -21.70 -3.38
CA ALA A 49 -35.36 -22.90 -4.01
C ALA A 49 -34.97 -23.00 -5.49
N ASP A 50 -34.92 -24.22 -6.03
CA ASP A 50 -34.43 -24.47 -7.40
C ASP A 50 -35.39 -23.97 -8.48
N LYS A 51 -36.70 -24.17 -8.30
CA LYS A 51 -37.72 -23.91 -9.34
C LYS A 51 -38.12 -22.45 -9.53
N LEU A 52 -37.67 -21.54 -8.68
CA LEU A 52 -38.03 -20.12 -8.75
C LEU A 52 -37.25 -19.31 -9.80
N GLY A 53 -36.29 -19.95 -10.50
CA GLY A 53 -35.48 -19.31 -11.55
C GLY A 53 -34.71 -18.10 -11.03
N THR A 54 -34.84 -16.93 -11.67
CA THR A 54 -34.24 -15.66 -11.27
C THR A 54 -35.13 -14.74 -10.47
N GLY A 55 -36.32 -15.22 -10.08
CA GLY A 55 -37.30 -14.45 -9.32
C GLY A 55 -36.88 -14.19 -7.87
N VAL A 56 -37.32 -13.04 -7.34
CA VAL A 56 -37.23 -12.69 -5.93
C VAL A 56 -38.61 -12.19 -5.47
N ARG A 57 -39.08 -12.70 -4.35
CA ARG A 57 -40.34 -12.29 -3.72
C ARG A 57 -40.12 -11.99 -2.25
N VAL A 58 -40.84 -11.02 -1.72
CA VAL A 58 -40.84 -10.72 -0.28
C VAL A 58 -42.24 -10.91 0.25
N VAL A 59 -42.40 -11.73 1.26
CA VAL A 59 -43.67 -12.06 1.88
C VAL A 59 -43.56 -11.84 3.38
N ARG A 60 -44.64 -11.35 3.98
CA ARG A 60 -44.74 -11.23 5.44
C ARG A 60 -45.67 -12.29 5.96
N GLU A 61 -45.17 -13.08 6.89
CA GLU A 61 -45.84 -14.19 7.53
C GLU A 61 -45.89 -14.00 9.06
N ARG A 62 -46.76 -14.73 9.69
CA ARG A 62 -46.93 -14.72 11.12
C ARG A 62 -46.78 -16.14 11.66
N ALA A 63 -45.72 -16.38 12.43
CA ALA A 63 -45.58 -17.56 13.28
C ALA A 63 -46.24 -17.28 14.66
N PRO A 64 -46.55 -18.30 15.45
CA PRO A 64 -47.10 -18.10 16.79
C PRO A 64 -46.24 -17.22 17.67
N GLU A 65 -44.94 -17.25 17.49
CA GLU A 65 -43.93 -16.58 18.32
C GLU A 65 -43.28 -15.38 17.65
N ALA A 66 -43.52 -15.13 16.35
CA ALA A 66 -42.79 -14.09 15.60
C ALA A 66 -43.52 -13.62 14.35
N ARG A 67 -43.30 -12.36 14.00
CA ARG A 67 -43.56 -11.87 12.64
C ARG A 67 -42.33 -12.20 11.79
N LEU A 68 -42.54 -12.75 10.61
CA LEU A 68 -41.51 -13.18 9.67
C LEU A 68 -41.52 -12.28 8.43
N SER A 69 -40.37 -11.82 8.04
CA SER A 69 -40.13 -11.21 6.73
C SER A 69 -39.33 -12.21 5.88
N LEU A 70 -40.03 -12.87 4.97
CA LEU A 70 -39.51 -13.97 4.17
C LEU A 70 -39.07 -13.46 2.79
N ILE A 71 -37.80 -13.56 2.49
CA ILE A 71 -37.23 -13.32 1.17
C ILE A 71 -37.13 -14.67 0.47
N ILE A 72 -37.94 -14.88 -0.59
CA ILE A 72 -37.96 -16.09 -1.38
C ILE A 72 -37.20 -15.82 -2.68
N ALA A 73 -36.17 -16.58 -2.96
CA ALA A 73 -35.32 -16.39 -4.13
C ALA A 73 -35.01 -17.70 -4.85
N GLY A 74 -34.93 -17.63 -6.17
CA GLY A 74 -34.44 -18.75 -6.96
C GLY A 74 -32.92 -18.92 -6.77
N ARG A 75 -32.45 -20.17 -6.85
CA ARG A 75 -31.02 -20.47 -6.76
C ARG A 75 -30.20 -19.68 -7.80
N GLY A 76 -30.69 -19.60 -9.05
CA GLY A 76 -30.02 -18.82 -10.10
C GLY A 76 -29.93 -17.32 -9.79
N ALA A 77 -30.94 -16.74 -9.10
CA ALA A 77 -30.91 -15.35 -8.65
C ALA A 77 -29.82 -15.12 -7.60
N LEU A 78 -29.75 -16.00 -6.58
CA LEU A 78 -28.74 -15.90 -5.54
C LEU A 78 -27.32 -16.12 -6.09
N GLU A 79 -27.12 -17.17 -6.90
CA GLU A 79 -25.80 -17.48 -7.46
C GLU A 79 -25.30 -16.40 -8.43
N GLY A 80 -26.21 -15.82 -9.24
CA GLY A 80 -25.90 -14.69 -10.12
C GLY A 80 -25.56 -13.41 -9.32
N ASP A 81 -26.27 -13.18 -8.22
CA ASP A 81 -25.98 -12.04 -7.34
C ASP A 81 -24.65 -12.20 -6.60
N VAL A 82 -24.34 -13.41 -6.16
CA VAL A 82 -23.04 -13.74 -5.53
C VAL A 82 -21.88 -13.64 -6.52
N LYS A 83 -22.07 -14.13 -7.76
CA LYS A 83 -21.01 -14.18 -8.78
C LYS A 83 -20.74 -12.79 -9.38
N ASP A 84 -21.80 -12.11 -9.80
CA ASP A 84 -21.70 -10.90 -10.64
C ASP A 84 -22.39 -9.66 -10.05
N GLY A 85 -23.06 -9.79 -8.88
CA GLY A 85 -23.83 -8.73 -8.26
C GLY A 85 -25.05 -8.34 -9.10
N LEU A 86 -25.71 -9.30 -9.77
CA LEU A 86 -26.81 -9.06 -10.72
C LEU A 86 -27.98 -8.31 -10.09
N LEU A 87 -28.28 -8.59 -8.81
CA LEU A 87 -29.31 -7.90 -8.04
C LEU A 87 -28.74 -6.79 -7.13
N GLY A 88 -27.57 -6.23 -7.49
CA GLY A 88 -26.92 -5.23 -6.67
C GLY A 88 -26.48 -5.73 -5.29
N GLU A 89 -26.23 -7.03 -5.18
CA GLU A 89 -25.90 -7.74 -3.93
C GLU A 89 -27.03 -7.69 -2.89
N LEU A 90 -28.27 -7.61 -3.35
CA LEU A 90 -29.48 -7.61 -2.50
C LEU A 90 -29.59 -8.87 -1.65
N LEU A 91 -29.26 -10.03 -2.24
CA LEU A 91 -29.27 -11.33 -1.57
C LEU A 91 -27.90 -11.66 -0.99
N ALA A 92 -26.84 -11.35 -1.74
CA ALA A 92 -25.47 -11.69 -1.38
C ALA A 92 -25.01 -11.00 -0.08
N ASP A 93 -25.43 -9.76 0.20
CA ASP A 93 -25.05 -9.00 1.39
C ASP A 93 -25.44 -9.70 2.71
N LYS A 94 -26.44 -10.58 2.70
CA LYS A 94 -26.88 -11.35 3.87
C LYS A 94 -25.80 -12.33 4.37
N PHE A 95 -24.86 -12.74 3.49
CA PHE A 95 -23.75 -13.64 3.81
C PHE A 95 -22.50 -12.90 4.32
N LEU A 96 -22.52 -11.58 4.40
CA LEU A 96 -21.44 -10.79 5.00
C LEU A 96 -21.51 -10.75 6.52
N LEU A 97 -22.71 -10.89 7.06
CA LEU A 97 -23.01 -10.92 8.48
C LEU A 97 -23.22 -12.36 8.95
N PRO A 98 -23.11 -12.65 10.26
CA PRO A 98 -23.48 -13.93 10.79
C PRO A 98 -24.97 -14.26 10.51
N TYR A 99 -25.26 -15.52 10.27
CA TYR A 99 -26.61 -16.04 10.08
C TYR A 99 -26.74 -17.41 10.78
N VAL A 100 -27.98 -17.87 10.94
CA VAL A 100 -28.30 -19.20 11.43
C VAL A 100 -28.84 -20.02 10.25
N ALA A 101 -28.13 -21.05 9.83
CA ALA A 101 -28.61 -21.98 8.83
C ALA A 101 -29.65 -22.92 9.47
N VAL A 102 -30.83 -23.01 8.84
CA VAL A 102 -31.90 -23.93 9.25
C VAL A 102 -31.85 -25.17 8.38
N GLU A 103 -31.73 -25.00 7.06
CA GLU A 103 -31.63 -26.06 6.07
C GLU A 103 -30.62 -25.71 4.98
N GLY A 104 -30.02 -26.71 4.33
CA GLY A 104 -29.07 -26.50 3.23
C GLY A 104 -27.70 -25.93 3.69
N HIS A 105 -27.21 -26.30 4.85
CA HIS A 105 -25.99 -25.79 5.50
C HIS A 105 -24.76 -25.76 4.58
N SER A 106 -24.50 -26.84 3.85
CA SER A 106 -23.34 -26.93 2.94
C SER A 106 -23.45 -25.97 1.76
N TYR A 107 -24.66 -25.81 1.20
CA TYR A 107 -24.92 -24.87 0.12
C TYR A 107 -24.73 -23.42 0.59
N LEU A 108 -25.31 -23.05 1.73
CA LEU A 108 -25.18 -21.70 2.29
C LEU A 108 -23.72 -21.37 2.60
N ALA A 109 -22.97 -22.32 3.16
CA ALA A 109 -21.54 -22.15 3.43
C ALA A 109 -20.71 -21.97 2.13
N ASP A 110 -21.08 -22.69 1.04
CA ASP A 110 -20.43 -22.51 -0.27
C ASP A 110 -20.75 -21.16 -0.89
N ILE A 111 -21.98 -20.69 -0.78
CA ILE A 111 -22.40 -19.34 -1.22
C ILE A 111 -21.61 -18.26 -0.48
N GLU A 112 -21.50 -18.35 0.84
CA GLU A 112 -20.70 -17.44 1.65
C GLU A 112 -19.23 -17.42 1.22
N ARG A 113 -18.65 -18.60 1.02
CA ARG A 113 -17.26 -18.78 0.58
C ARG A 113 -17.03 -18.13 -0.79
N ARG A 114 -17.90 -18.39 -1.77
CA ARG A 114 -17.82 -17.82 -3.14
C ARG A 114 -17.93 -16.28 -3.11
N LEU A 115 -18.85 -15.74 -2.34
CA LEU A 115 -19.00 -14.30 -2.16
C LEU A 115 -17.72 -13.68 -1.59
N LYS A 116 -17.25 -14.19 -0.44
CA LYS A 116 -16.09 -13.63 0.25
C LYS A 116 -14.81 -13.77 -0.58
N LYS A 117 -14.68 -14.84 -1.41
CA LYS A 117 -13.57 -14.99 -2.36
C LYS A 117 -13.61 -13.93 -3.47
N ARG A 118 -14.80 -13.67 -4.04
CA ARG A 118 -14.96 -12.59 -5.01
C ARG A 118 -14.58 -11.24 -4.42
N LEU A 119 -15.11 -10.90 -3.25
CA LEU A 119 -14.83 -9.62 -2.58
C LEU A 119 -13.36 -9.47 -2.21
N ALA A 120 -12.74 -10.53 -1.65
CA ALA A 120 -11.32 -10.51 -1.34
C ALA A 120 -10.46 -10.27 -2.59
N ARG A 121 -10.79 -10.92 -3.72
CA ARG A 121 -10.10 -10.71 -5.01
C ARG A 121 -10.29 -9.28 -5.52
N GLU A 122 -11.50 -8.73 -5.44
CA GLU A 122 -11.78 -7.35 -5.84
C GLU A 122 -10.95 -6.36 -5.01
N LEU A 123 -10.91 -6.51 -3.70
CA LEU A 123 -10.14 -5.65 -2.79
C LEU A 123 -8.62 -5.77 -3.03
N LEU A 124 -8.12 -6.97 -3.28
CA LEU A 124 -6.72 -7.19 -3.65
C LEU A 124 -6.36 -6.51 -4.98
N MET A 125 -7.25 -6.58 -5.98
CA MET A 125 -7.08 -5.89 -7.26
C MET A 125 -7.09 -4.37 -7.08
N ASP A 126 -7.95 -3.84 -6.18
CA ASP A 126 -7.98 -2.41 -5.85
C ASP A 126 -6.66 -1.94 -5.20
N ILE A 127 -6.11 -2.71 -4.25
CA ILE A 127 -4.79 -2.44 -3.65
C ILE A 127 -3.71 -2.45 -4.74
N ALA A 128 -3.66 -3.50 -5.56
CA ALA A 128 -2.65 -3.64 -6.61
C ALA A 128 -2.74 -2.54 -7.67
N SER A 129 -3.95 -2.04 -7.97
CA SER A 129 -4.17 -0.93 -8.91
C SER A 129 -3.83 0.43 -8.32
N SER A 130 -4.12 0.63 -7.02
CA SER A 130 -3.85 1.89 -6.32
C SER A 130 -2.38 2.06 -5.97
N PHE A 131 -1.71 0.95 -5.68
CA PHE A 131 -0.31 0.91 -5.25
C PHE A 131 0.51 -0.09 -6.09
N PRO A 132 0.57 0.05 -7.43
CA PRO A 132 1.31 -0.87 -8.29
C PRO A 132 2.78 -0.93 -7.85
N ARG A 133 3.39 -2.10 -7.86
CA ARG A 133 4.76 -2.42 -7.41
C ARG A 133 5.00 -2.39 -5.89
N ILE A 134 4.46 -1.43 -5.11
CA ILE A 134 4.57 -1.47 -3.64
C ILE A 134 3.57 -2.45 -3.02
N ALA A 135 2.52 -2.80 -3.74
CA ALA A 135 1.56 -3.80 -3.28
C ALA A 135 2.23 -5.14 -2.94
N THR A 136 3.31 -5.51 -3.65
CA THR A 136 4.09 -6.71 -3.36
C THR A 136 4.91 -6.62 -2.07
N GLU A 137 5.02 -5.45 -1.47
CA GLU A 137 5.66 -5.23 -0.15
C GLU A 137 4.65 -5.08 0.98
N MET A 138 3.37 -4.87 0.64
CA MET A 138 2.31 -4.68 1.63
C MET A 138 1.95 -5.99 2.33
N LEU A 139 1.86 -5.93 3.65
CA LEU A 139 1.37 -6.99 4.50
C LEU A 139 -0.07 -6.67 4.92
N ILE A 140 -0.99 -7.50 4.50
CA ILE A 140 -2.43 -7.32 4.68
C ILE A 140 -2.92 -8.24 5.79
N ASP A 141 -3.37 -7.65 6.90
CA ASP A 141 -4.09 -8.40 7.93
C ASP A 141 -5.47 -8.81 7.37
N PRO A 142 -5.93 -10.05 7.55
CA PRO A 142 -7.25 -10.49 7.08
C PRO A 142 -8.41 -9.61 7.52
N ARG A 143 -8.29 -8.90 8.65
CA ARG A 143 -9.28 -7.94 9.13
C ARG A 143 -9.52 -6.79 8.15
N TYR A 144 -8.54 -6.44 7.33
CA TYR A 144 -8.72 -5.47 6.25
C TYR A 144 -9.95 -5.78 5.40
N PHE A 145 -10.11 -7.04 4.96
CA PHE A 145 -11.21 -7.44 4.09
C PHE A 145 -12.57 -7.27 4.77
N LEU A 146 -12.67 -7.61 6.04
CA LEU A 146 -13.90 -7.44 6.81
C LEU A 146 -14.26 -5.96 6.97
N TYR A 147 -13.31 -5.13 7.43
CA TYR A 147 -13.59 -3.73 7.74
C TYR A 147 -13.73 -2.89 6.49
N GLU A 148 -13.05 -3.22 5.39
CA GLU A 148 -13.22 -2.54 4.11
C GLU A 148 -14.60 -2.84 3.50
N VAL A 149 -15.05 -4.09 3.58
CA VAL A 149 -16.42 -4.46 3.17
C VAL A 149 -17.45 -3.76 4.05
N ALA A 150 -17.27 -3.75 5.37
CA ALA A 150 -18.17 -3.04 6.30
C ALA A 150 -18.24 -1.55 5.98
N SER A 151 -17.09 -0.90 5.73
CA SER A 151 -17.00 0.50 5.36
C SER A 151 -17.69 0.80 4.03
N ARG A 152 -17.44 0.00 2.97
CA ARG A 152 -18.05 0.19 1.65
C ARG A 152 -19.56 -0.03 1.70
N MET A 153 -19.98 -1.12 2.32
CA MET A 153 -21.40 -1.46 2.44
C MET A 153 -22.15 -0.46 3.32
N GLY A 154 -21.57 -0.05 4.44
CA GLY A 154 -22.19 0.90 5.34
C GLY A 154 -22.35 2.30 4.76
N ARG A 155 -21.41 2.75 3.91
CA ARG A 155 -21.56 4.01 3.16
C ARG A 155 -22.69 3.97 2.13
N LEU A 156 -22.92 2.80 1.53
CA LEU A 156 -23.97 2.61 0.53
C LEU A 156 -25.34 2.31 1.15
N MET A 157 -25.36 1.77 2.36
CA MET A 157 -26.55 1.25 3.02
C MET A 157 -26.51 1.50 4.53
N PRO A 158 -27.27 2.48 5.02
CA PRO A 158 -27.29 2.79 6.46
C PRO A 158 -27.65 1.59 7.35
N ALA A 159 -28.55 0.72 6.89
CA ALA A 159 -28.89 -0.51 7.63
C ALA A 159 -27.67 -1.42 7.84
N ALA A 160 -26.81 -1.56 6.84
CA ALA A 160 -25.57 -2.34 6.96
C ALA A 160 -24.60 -1.68 7.94
N ALA A 161 -24.50 -0.34 7.95
CA ALA A 161 -23.68 0.37 8.92
C ALA A 161 -24.06 0.04 10.37
N TYR A 162 -25.35 0.09 10.68
CA TYR A 162 -25.84 -0.27 11.99
C TYR A 162 -25.63 -1.76 12.31
N ALA A 163 -25.85 -2.65 11.35
CA ALA A 163 -25.67 -4.09 11.55
C ALA A 163 -24.21 -4.44 11.88
N PHE A 164 -23.25 -3.88 11.12
CA PHE A 164 -21.82 -4.05 11.43
C PHE A 164 -21.45 -3.45 12.78
N ALA A 165 -21.94 -2.25 13.12
CA ALA A 165 -21.68 -1.61 14.40
C ALA A 165 -22.25 -2.42 15.57
N ASN A 166 -23.49 -2.93 15.47
CA ASN A 166 -24.12 -3.79 16.48
C ASN A 166 -23.27 -5.03 16.80
N LEU A 167 -22.63 -5.62 15.77
CA LEU A 167 -21.82 -6.84 15.92
C LEU A 167 -20.39 -6.56 16.36
N LEU A 168 -19.79 -5.45 15.90
CA LEU A 168 -18.36 -5.21 16.01
C LEU A 168 -17.96 -4.06 16.95
N ALA A 169 -18.88 -3.17 17.36
CA ALA A 169 -18.54 -2.07 18.26
C ALA A 169 -18.42 -2.50 19.72
N HIS A 170 -19.22 -3.49 20.17
CA HIS A 170 -19.25 -3.86 21.57
C HIS A 170 -18.03 -4.67 22.00
N PRO A 171 -17.19 -4.22 22.97
CA PRO A 171 -15.90 -4.83 23.30
C PRO A 171 -15.98 -6.33 23.66
N ARG A 172 -17.01 -6.75 24.42
CA ARG A 172 -17.16 -8.12 24.91
C ARG A 172 -17.52 -9.13 23.80
N SER A 173 -18.33 -8.73 22.80
CA SER A 173 -18.77 -9.62 21.71
C SER A 173 -17.94 -9.48 20.44
N ARG A 174 -17.21 -8.36 20.29
CA ARG A 174 -16.42 -8.03 19.11
C ARG A 174 -15.51 -9.17 18.66
N ARG A 175 -14.64 -9.66 19.55
CA ARG A 175 -13.67 -10.72 19.21
C ARG A 175 -14.33 -12.00 18.67
N LYS A 176 -15.48 -12.40 19.29
CA LYS A 176 -16.24 -13.59 18.86
C LYS A 176 -16.86 -13.38 17.48
N ASN A 177 -17.53 -12.24 17.28
CA ASN A 177 -18.21 -11.91 16.02
C ASN A 177 -17.21 -11.69 14.89
N GLU A 178 -16.12 -10.95 15.15
CA GLU A 178 -15.03 -10.73 14.22
C GLU A 178 -14.45 -12.07 13.73
N ARG A 179 -14.11 -12.96 14.65
CA ARG A 179 -13.61 -14.32 14.29
C ARG A 179 -14.57 -15.04 13.37
N ARG A 180 -15.87 -15.09 13.71
CA ARG A 180 -16.90 -15.76 12.91
C ARG A 180 -17.03 -15.14 11.52
N MET A 181 -16.99 -13.83 11.40
CA MET A 181 -17.10 -13.12 10.12
C MET A 181 -15.83 -13.28 9.27
N LEU A 182 -14.66 -13.38 9.90
CA LEU A 182 -13.37 -13.59 9.24
C LEU A 182 -13.18 -15.00 8.69
N GLU A 183 -13.80 -16.03 9.27
CA GLU A 183 -13.61 -17.43 8.83
C GLU A 183 -13.79 -17.64 7.33
N GLY A 184 -14.84 -17.05 6.75
CA GLY A 184 -15.09 -17.12 5.31
C GLY A 184 -14.02 -16.39 4.47
N PHE A 185 -13.52 -15.24 4.93
CA PHE A 185 -12.41 -14.53 4.27
C PHE A 185 -11.10 -15.32 4.37
N LEU A 186 -10.81 -15.94 5.51
CA LEU A 186 -9.62 -16.78 5.67
C LEU A 186 -9.63 -18.01 4.75
N ARG A 187 -10.82 -18.63 4.53
CA ARG A 187 -10.97 -19.71 3.55
C ARG A 187 -10.74 -19.18 2.13
N ALA A 188 -11.34 -18.05 1.80
CA ALA A 188 -11.18 -17.39 0.50
C ALA A 188 -9.71 -17.04 0.21
N LEU A 189 -9.00 -16.50 1.19
CA LEU A 189 -7.58 -16.12 1.05
C LEU A 189 -6.68 -17.33 0.81
N ARG A 190 -6.94 -18.47 1.46
CA ARG A 190 -6.22 -19.72 1.18
C ARG A 190 -6.43 -20.23 -0.25
N GLU A 191 -7.64 -20.08 -0.79
CA GLU A 191 -7.89 -20.41 -2.20
C GLU A 191 -7.18 -19.45 -3.16
N LEU A 192 -7.15 -18.13 -2.84
CA LEU A 192 -6.42 -17.14 -3.63
C LEU A 192 -4.90 -17.34 -3.54
N GLU A 193 -4.40 -17.88 -2.43
CA GLU A 193 -3.01 -18.32 -2.28
C GLU A 193 -2.72 -19.50 -3.21
N GLY A 194 -3.60 -20.51 -3.25
CA GLY A 194 -3.50 -21.62 -4.20
C GLY A 194 -3.56 -21.19 -5.67
N GLU A 195 -4.22 -20.07 -5.97
CA GLU A 195 -4.22 -19.44 -7.31
C GLU A 195 -2.96 -18.60 -7.59
N GLY A 196 -2.04 -18.48 -6.63
CA GLY A 196 -0.81 -17.68 -6.74
C GLY A 196 -1.04 -16.17 -6.72
N LEU A 197 -2.20 -15.68 -6.25
CA LEU A 197 -2.51 -14.24 -6.21
C LEU A 197 -1.98 -13.56 -4.95
N VAL A 198 -1.89 -14.29 -3.86
CA VAL A 198 -1.31 -13.86 -2.59
C VAL A 198 -0.38 -14.94 -2.05
N VAL A 199 0.50 -14.57 -1.14
CA VAL A 199 1.33 -15.48 -0.34
C VAL A 199 1.07 -15.17 1.12
N ARG A 200 0.95 -16.20 1.92
CA ARG A 200 0.81 -16.05 3.37
C ARG A 200 2.18 -15.84 4.02
N GLU A 201 2.27 -14.82 4.86
CA GLU A 201 3.46 -14.50 5.63
C GLU A 201 3.10 -14.30 7.11
N GLY A 202 3.24 -15.37 7.89
CA GLY A 202 2.79 -15.42 9.29
C GLY A 202 1.27 -15.24 9.41
N ALA A 203 0.85 -14.15 10.04
CA ALA A 203 -0.57 -13.78 10.20
C ALA A 203 -1.11 -12.94 9.03
N PHE A 204 -0.25 -12.50 8.11
CA PHE A 204 -0.57 -11.58 7.02
C PHE A 204 -0.63 -12.28 5.67
N TYR A 205 -1.21 -11.58 4.68
CA TYR A 205 -1.18 -11.97 3.27
C TYR A 205 -0.51 -10.88 2.45
N LYS A 206 0.37 -11.28 1.54
CA LYS A 206 1.16 -10.40 0.67
C LYS A 206 0.73 -10.60 -0.78
N PRO A 207 0.36 -9.55 -1.54
CA PRO A 207 0.09 -9.64 -2.97
C PRO A 207 1.29 -10.14 -3.76
N THR A 208 1.05 -10.97 -4.79
CA THR A 208 2.12 -11.47 -5.65
C THR A 208 2.34 -10.58 -6.88
N PRO A 209 3.50 -10.67 -7.56
CA PRO A 209 3.70 -10.04 -8.87
C PRO A 209 2.66 -10.44 -9.91
N LEU A 210 2.13 -11.67 -9.83
CA LEU A 210 1.05 -12.13 -10.70
C LEU A 210 -0.23 -11.32 -10.53
N LEU A 211 -0.62 -11.02 -9.29
CA LEU A 211 -1.77 -10.17 -9.00
C LEU A 211 -1.55 -8.76 -9.56
N VAL A 212 -0.39 -8.16 -9.30
CA VAL A 212 -0.04 -6.81 -9.79
C VAL A 212 -0.06 -6.76 -11.32
N LYS A 213 0.48 -7.78 -12.00
CA LYS A 213 0.44 -7.90 -13.45
C LYS A 213 -1.00 -7.98 -13.98
N LYS A 214 -1.88 -8.72 -13.29
CA LYS A 214 -3.31 -8.79 -13.64
C LYS A 214 -4.01 -7.45 -13.44
N ALA A 215 -3.71 -6.73 -12.36
CA ALA A 215 -4.29 -5.43 -12.04
C ALA A 215 -3.80 -4.30 -12.97
N SER A 216 -2.57 -4.39 -13.47
CA SER A 216 -1.94 -3.37 -14.33
C SER A 216 -2.31 -3.49 -15.81
N ARG A 217 -2.95 -4.58 -16.23
CA ARG A 217 -3.41 -4.69 -17.63
C ARG A 217 -4.52 -3.67 -17.85
N PRO A 218 -4.37 -2.74 -18.83
CA PRO A 218 -5.45 -1.87 -19.25
C PRO A 218 -6.48 -2.75 -19.96
N SER A 219 -7.34 -3.37 -19.20
CA SER A 219 -8.42 -4.14 -19.78
C SER A 219 -9.67 -3.25 -19.78
N ILE A 220 -10.37 -3.28 -20.90
CA ILE A 220 -11.77 -2.85 -21.00
C ILE A 220 -12.55 -3.41 -19.79
N LEU A 221 -12.15 -4.57 -19.27
CA LEU A 221 -12.59 -5.15 -18.01
C LEU A 221 -12.33 -4.24 -16.78
N GLY A 222 -11.20 -3.56 -16.65
CA GLY A 222 -10.92 -2.65 -15.52
C GLY A 222 -11.83 -1.42 -15.54
N LEU A 223 -12.10 -0.86 -16.73
CA LEU A 223 -13.10 0.20 -16.90
C LEU A 223 -14.51 -0.34 -16.63
N LEU A 224 -14.83 -1.51 -17.16
CA LEU A 224 -16.11 -2.21 -16.90
C LEU A 224 -16.29 -2.55 -15.41
N TRP A 225 -15.20 -2.85 -14.67
CA TRP A 225 -15.26 -3.08 -13.23
C TRP A 225 -15.63 -1.81 -12.45
N ARG A 226 -15.08 -0.65 -12.82
CA ARG A 226 -15.44 0.66 -12.23
C ARG A 226 -16.88 1.05 -12.59
N VAL A 227 -17.26 0.88 -13.84
CA VAL A 227 -18.65 1.14 -14.31
C VAL A 227 -19.63 0.16 -13.68
N ARG A 228 -19.29 -1.14 -13.58
CA ARG A 228 -20.08 -2.14 -12.85
C ARG A 228 -20.23 -1.81 -11.37
N GLY A 229 -19.21 -1.25 -10.73
CA GLY A 229 -19.27 -0.76 -9.34
C GLY A 229 -20.32 0.35 -9.17
N ALA A 230 -20.31 1.34 -10.04
CA ALA A 230 -21.29 2.43 -10.05
C ALA A 230 -22.69 1.93 -10.42
N ALA A 231 -22.81 1.09 -11.46
CA ALA A 231 -24.08 0.49 -11.87
C ALA A 231 -24.68 -0.42 -10.79
N ARG A 232 -23.84 -1.21 -10.10
CA ARG A 232 -24.26 -2.00 -8.92
C ARG A 232 -24.80 -1.13 -7.79
N SER A 233 -24.17 0.03 -7.54
CA SER A 233 -24.66 0.97 -6.52
C SER A 233 -26.04 1.52 -6.86
N ILE A 234 -26.27 1.91 -8.12
CA ILE A 234 -27.56 2.42 -8.59
C ILE A 234 -28.63 1.33 -8.54
N SER A 235 -28.34 0.11 -9.03
CA SER A 235 -29.29 -1.01 -9.00
C SER A 235 -29.65 -1.45 -7.58
N ARG A 236 -28.72 -1.35 -6.62
CA ARG A 236 -28.97 -1.60 -5.19
C ARG A 236 -30.07 -0.68 -4.63
N TYR A 237 -30.00 0.61 -4.92
CA TYR A 237 -31.00 1.57 -4.45
C TYR A 237 -32.37 1.32 -5.08
N ALA A 238 -32.41 1.15 -6.40
CA ALA A 238 -33.65 0.93 -7.12
C ALA A 238 -34.37 -0.37 -6.71
N LEU A 239 -33.64 -1.48 -6.64
CA LEU A 239 -34.22 -2.78 -6.27
C LEU A 239 -34.68 -2.82 -4.81
N ARG A 240 -33.94 -2.21 -3.89
CA ARG A 240 -34.37 -2.15 -2.47
C ARG A 240 -35.64 -1.30 -2.27
N ALA A 241 -35.75 -0.20 -2.99
CA ALA A 241 -36.97 0.60 -2.99
C ALA A 241 -38.16 -0.20 -3.54
N LEU A 242 -37.95 -0.92 -4.64
CA LEU A 242 -38.96 -1.77 -5.27
C LEU A 242 -39.44 -2.93 -4.38
N TYR A 243 -38.54 -3.55 -3.62
CA TYR A 243 -38.88 -4.70 -2.75
C TYR A 243 -39.25 -4.30 -1.32
N GLY A 244 -39.32 -3.01 -1.00
CA GLY A 244 -39.79 -2.52 0.31
C GLY A 244 -38.92 -2.97 1.50
N LEU A 245 -37.61 -3.21 1.28
CA LEU A 245 -36.67 -3.74 2.28
C LEU A 245 -36.15 -2.67 3.27
N GLY A 246 -37.00 -1.70 3.63
CA GLY A 246 -36.68 -0.69 4.64
C GLY A 246 -36.82 -1.18 6.09
N ALA A 247 -37.54 -2.25 6.33
CA ALA A 247 -37.81 -2.77 7.68
C ALA A 247 -36.51 -3.19 8.45
N PRO A 248 -35.50 -3.86 7.82
CA PRO A 248 -34.25 -4.16 8.50
C PRO A 248 -33.49 -2.94 9.02
N TYR A 249 -33.63 -1.79 8.38
CA TYR A 249 -33.00 -0.55 8.84
C TYR A 249 -33.54 -0.10 10.20
N MET A 250 -34.84 -0.17 10.40
CA MET A 250 -35.46 0.31 11.65
C MET A 250 -35.09 -0.57 12.84
N SER A 251 -35.06 -1.90 12.67
CA SER A 251 -34.66 -2.83 13.72
C SER A 251 -33.16 -2.75 14.04
N GLU A 252 -32.31 -2.63 13.04
CA GLU A 252 -30.87 -2.47 13.26
C GLU A 252 -30.55 -1.13 13.94
N ARG A 253 -31.18 -0.04 13.50
CA ARG A 253 -31.02 1.27 14.13
C ARG A 253 -31.55 1.27 15.56
N ARG A 254 -32.71 0.68 15.83
CA ARG A 254 -33.25 0.57 17.19
C ARG A 254 -32.27 -0.19 18.10
N ALA A 255 -31.85 -1.37 17.70
CA ALA A 255 -30.90 -2.18 18.44
C ALA A 255 -29.59 -1.43 18.74
N PHE A 256 -29.11 -0.63 17.78
CA PHE A 256 -27.92 0.22 17.99
C PHE A 256 -28.18 1.32 19.03
N MET A 257 -29.30 2.03 18.90
CA MET A 257 -29.66 3.11 19.82
C MET A 257 -29.86 2.63 21.26
N GLU A 258 -30.47 1.45 21.45
CA GLU A 258 -30.65 0.83 22.77
C GLU A 258 -29.33 0.39 23.39
N ARG A 259 -28.40 -0.11 22.60
CA ARG A 259 -27.11 -0.64 23.09
C ARG A 259 -26.01 0.41 23.23
N PHE A 260 -26.10 1.47 22.45
CA PHE A 260 -25.09 2.53 22.33
C PHE A 260 -25.74 3.92 22.41
N ALA A 261 -26.61 4.14 23.40
CA ALA A 261 -27.35 5.40 23.55
C ALA A 261 -26.47 6.66 23.56
N HIS A 262 -25.26 6.55 24.13
CA HIS A 262 -24.26 7.62 24.15
C HIS A 262 -23.64 7.92 22.76
N LEU A 263 -23.89 7.09 21.74
CA LEU A 263 -23.42 7.25 20.36
C LEU A 263 -24.57 7.54 19.39
N ALA A 264 -25.73 7.96 19.88
CA ALA A 264 -26.95 8.14 19.09
C ALA A 264 -26.76 9.06 17.87
N ASP A 265 -25.98 10.12 18.02
CA ASP A 265 -25.68 11.11 16.99
C ASP A 265 -24.40 10.83 16.20
N VAL A 266 -23.73 9.72 16.49
CA VAL A 266 -22.47 9.35 15.85
C VAL A 266 -22.73 8.44 14.65
N ASN A 267 -21.99 8.65 13.56
CA ASN A 267 -22.01 7.73 12.42
C ASN A 267 -21.62 6.31 12.89
N PRO A 268 -22.47 5.29 12.73
CA PRO A 268 -22.20 3.93 13.23
C PRO A 268 -20.92 3.32 12.69
N LEU A 269 -20.41 3.76 11.53
CA LEU A 269 -19.14 3.30 10.99
C LEU A 269 -17.92 3.89 11.71
N SER A 270 -18.05 5.07 12.36
CA SER A 270 -16.92 5.70 13.02
C SER A 270 -16.48 5.00 14.30
N VAL A 271 -17.34 4.13 14.86
CA VAL A 271 -17.01 3.30 16.03
C VAL A 271 -16.27 2.00 15.65
N LEU A 272 -16.11 1.73 14.36
CA LEU A 272 -15.37 0.57 13.84
C LEU A 272 -13.91 0.94 13.56
N PRO A 273 -12.98 -0.02 13.65
CA PRO A 273 -11.63 0.16 13.16
C PRO A 273 -11.61 0.57 11.70
N LYS A 274 -10.69 1.45 11.34
CA LYS A 274 -10.51 1.85 9.96
C LYS A 274 -9.81 0.75 9.17
N PRO A 275 -10.21 0.46 7.93
CA PRO A 275 -9.55 -0.58 7.10
C PRO A 275 -8.05 -0.34 6.93
N GLU A 276 -7.64 0.92 6.81
CA GLU A 276 -6.24 1.31 6.68
C GLU A 276 -5.35 0.90 7.86
N ASP A 277 -5.92 0.67 9.04
CA ASP A 277 -5.18 0.19 10.22
C ASP A 277 -4.69 -1.26 10.06
N PHE A 278 -5.11 -1.95 9.01
CA PHE A 278 -4.80 -3.35 8.71
C PHE A 278 -3.92 -3.55 7.47
N LEU A 279 -3.37 -2.47 6.93
CA LEU A 279 -2.40 -2.48 5.84
C LEU A 279 -1.05 -2.02 6.37
N PHE A 280 -0.03 -2.86 6.26
CA PHE A 280 1.28 -2.59 6.85
C PHE A 280 2.38 -2.63 5.81
N LEU A 281 3.45 -1.89 6.10
CA LEU A 281 4.75 -2.01 5.46
C LEU A 281 5.81 -2.37 6.49
N ARG A 282 6.83 -3.10 6.07
CA ARG A 282 8.02 -3.36 6.91
C ARG A 282 8.88 -2.11 6.92
N THR A 283 9.31 -1.71 8.09
CA THR A 283 10.30 -0.66 8.30
C THR A 283 11.44 -1.20 9.16
N ASP A 284 12.49 -0.42 9.33
CA ASP A 284 13.65 -0.82 10.15
C ASP A 284 13.37 -0.78 11.66
N ILE A 285 12.18 -0.30 12.03
CA ILE A 285 11.65 -0.32 13.41
C ILE A 285 10.41 -1.22 13.55
N GLY A 286 10.19 -2.14 12.60
CA GLY A 286 9.09 -3.11 12.62
C GLY A 286 7.98 -2.81 11.63
N LEU A 287 6.81 -3.41 11.84
CA LEU A 287 5.63 -3.21 11.00
C LEU A 287 4.95 -1.89 11.33
N ARG A 288 4.73 -1.05 10.31
CA ARG A 288 4.02 0.22 10.45
C ARG A 288 2.83 0.31 9.50
N PRO A 289 1.71 0.94 9.93
CA PRO A 289 0.56 1.16 9.04
C PRO A 289 0.96 2.00 7.82
N ALA A 290 0.63 1.49 6.62
CA ALA A 290 1.08 2.07 5.35
C ALA A 290 0.31 3.34 4.92
N LEU A 291 -0.87 3.59 5.49
CA LEU A 291 -1.79 4.65 5.06
C LEU A 291 -2.16 5.62 6.19
N LYS A 292 -1.63 5.41 7.38
CA LYS A 292 -1.93 6.21 8.58
C LYS A 292 -0.85 7.26 8.81
N GLU A 293 -1.24 8.43 9.24
CA GLU A 293 -0.33 9.42 9.78
C GLU A 293 0.20 8.94 11.14
N VAL A 294 1.47 9.18 11.37
CA VAL A 294 2.14 8.87 12.64
C VAL A 294 2.69 10.17 13.18
N ALA A 295 2.43 10.44 14.45
CA ALA A 295 3.06 11.57 15.12
C ALA A 295 4.57 11.33 15.24
N LEU A 296 5.36 12.35 14.95
CA LEU A 296 6.82 12.25 14.97
C LEU A 296 7.34 11.95 16.38
N GLU A 297 6.62 12.40 17.40
CA GLU A 297 6.87 12.11 18.82
C GLU A 297 6.68 10.62 19.13
N GLU A 298 5.62 10.00 18.57
CA GLU A 298 5.39 8.55 18.68
C GLU A 298 6.52 7.75 18.02
N LEU A 299 7.02 8.26 16.89
CA LEU A 299 8.14 7.67 16.17
C LEU A 299 9.43 7.76 17.00
N ALA A 300 9.75 8.94 17.55
CA ALA A 300 10.89 9.16 18.41
C ALA A 300 10.85 8.30 19.68
N ALA A 301 9.67 8.17 20.29
CA ALA A 301 9.46 7.30 21.45
C ALA A 301 9.68 5.81 21.10
N SER A 302 9.30 5.39 19.89
CA SER A 302 9.50 4.00 19.42
C SER A 302 10.97 3.64 19.16
N LEU A 303 11.84 4.64 19.06
CA LEU A 303 13.29 4.49 18.97
C LEU A 303 14.01 4.59 20.34
N GLU A 304 13.25 4.65 21.44
CA GLU A 304 13.73 4.81 22.82
C GLU A 304 14.56 6.10 23.05
N LEU A 305 14.47 7.06 22.12
CA LEU A 305 15.27 8.29 22.16
C LEU A 305 14.64 9.38 23.01
N THR A 306 13.32 9.32 23.26
CA THR A 306 12.60 10.31 24.07
C THR A 306 11.56 9.67 24.97
N ARG A 307 11.37 10.20 26.19
CA ARG A 307 10.31 9.80 27.13
C ARG A 307 9.20 10.87 27.23
N GLY A 308 8.77 11.40 26.11
CA GLY A 308 7.71 12.40 26.02
C GLY A 308 8.09 13.53 25.06
N PRO A 309 7.10 14.19 24.43
CA PRO A 309 7.35 15.25 23.47
C PRO A 309 7.52 16.56 24.22
N ASP A 310 8.75 17.08 24.30
CA ASP A 310 8.94 18.40 24.90
C ASP A 310 9.18 19.50 23.85
N ASP A 311 9.76 19.16 22.67
CA ASP A 311 10.00 20.15 21.62
C ASP A 311 10.25 19.45 20.26
N VAL A 312 9.52 19.85 19.24
CA VAL A 312 9.70 19.38 17.86
C VAL A 312 10.01 20.59 16.99
N ASP A 313 11.22 20.60 16.45
CA ASP A 313 11.65 21.59 15.45
C ASP A 313 11.68 20.98 14.07
N MET A 314 11.17 21.68 13.05
CA MET A 314 11.12 21.23 11.68
C MET A 314 11.63 22.33 10.74
N VAL A 315 12.76 22.05 10.09
CA VAL A 315 13.43 22.98 9.17
C VAL A 315 13.46 22.37 7.77
N GLU A 316 13.02 23.15 6.78
CA GLU A 316 13.18 22.76 5.38
C GLU A 316 14.66 22.90 4.98
N ILE A 317 15.28 21.78 4.59
CA ILE A 317 16.72 21.72 4.31
C ILE A 317 17.05 21.57 2.82
N GLY A 318 16.04 21.45 1.97
CA GLY A 318 16.26 21.38 0.53
C GLY A 318 15.07 20.83 -0.25
N GLY A 319 15.22 20.79 -1.57
CA GLY A 319 14.29 20.12 -2.46
C GLY A 319 13.76 20.99 -3.59
N THR A 320 14.42 20.91 -4.75
CA THR A 320 13.84 21.42 -6.01
C THR A 320 12.67 20.56 -6.49
N VAL A 321 12.64 19.30 -6.09
CA VAL A 321 11.71 18.26 -6.57
C VAL A 321 10.79 17.74 -5.47
N ASN A 322 11.35 17.41 -4.32
CA ASN A 322 10.65 17.02 -3.11
C ASN A 322 10.72 18.13 -2.07
N LEU A 323 9.83 18.15 -1.10
CA LEU A 323 10.08 18.91 0.13
C LEU A 323 10.82 18.00 1.11
N VAL A 324 11.97 18.43 1.58
CA VAL A 324 12.80 17.70 2.52
C VAL A 324 12.94 18.51 3.79
N TYR A 325 12.53 17.93 4.90
CA TYR A 325 12.59 18.54 6.21
C TYR A 325 13.53 17.75 7.13
N LEU A 326 14.40 18.46 7.82
CA LEU A 326 15.07 17.96 9.01
C LEU A 326 14.14 18.18 10.19
N VAL A 327 13.76 17.10 10.83
CA VAL A 327 12.95 17.12 12.05
C VAL A 327 13.84 16.76 13.22
N THR A 328 13.86 17.62 14.22
CA THR A 328 14.59 17.44 15.47
C THR A 328 13.59 17.32 16.61
N VAL A 329 13.59 16.18 17.29
CA VAL A 329 12.76 15.94 18.47
C VAL A 329 13.66 15.94 19.69
N ARG A 330 13.43 16.90 20.61
CA ARG A 330 14.15 16.98 21.88
C ARG A 330 13.30 16.34 22.97
N GLY A 331 13.87 15.44 23.73
CA GLY A 331 13.21 14.81 24.86
C GLY A 331 14.13 14.71 26.06
N ALA A 332 13.59 14.30 27.19
CA ALA A 332 14.31 14.23 28.48
C ALA A 332 15.55 13.31 28.47
N VAL A 333 15.68 12.41 27.50
CA VAL A 333 16.77 11.40 27.43
C VAL A 333 17.74 11.66 26.28
N GLY A 334 17.39 12.53 25.31
CA GLY A 334 18.26 12.80 24.17
C GLY A 334 17.59 13.53 23.02
N LEU A 335 18.34 13.60 21.93
CA LEU A 335 17.96 14.26 20.66
C LEU A 335 17.74 13.19 19.58
N ALA A 336 16.59 13.21 18.92
CA ALA A 336 16.35 12.42 17.75
C ALA A 336 16.26 13.31 16.50
N ARG A 337 16.92 12.90 15.40
CA ARG A 337 16.87 13.59 14.13
C ARG A 337 16.37 12.65 13.04
N PHE A 338 15.45 13.17 12.20
CA PHE A 338 14.83 12.45 11.10
C PHE A 338 14.82 13.31 9.86
N ILE A 339 14.81 12.66 8.71
CA ILE A 339 14.48 13.28 7.42
C ILE A 339 13.04 12.91 7.07
N VAL A 340 12.22 13.92 6.78
CA VAL A 340 10.86 13.73 6.24
C VAL A 340 10.85 14.22 4.80
N LYS A 341 10.65 13.30 3.86
CA LYS A 341 10.57 13.60 2.41
C LYS A 341 9.12 13.53 1.95
N TYR A 342 8.57 14.65 1.45
CA TYR A 342 7.28 14.71 0.76
C TYR A 342 7.48 14.67 -0.74
N PHE A 343 6.92 13.64 -1.38
CA PHE A 343 7.05 13.37 -2.81
C PHE A 343 5.92 14.02 -3.59
N LYS A 344 6.17 15.20 -4.19
CA LYS A 344 5.19 15.93 -4.99
C LYS A 344 5.17 15.45 -6.44
N ASP A 345 4.00 15.47 -7.07
CA ASP A 345 3.92 15.26 -8.52
C ASP A 345 4.47 16.48 -9.26
N TRP A 346 5.33 16.24 -10.25
CA TRP A 346 5.93 17.28 -11.05
C TRP A 346 4.92 17.86 -12.04
N LYS A 347 4.27 18.95 -11.67
CA LYS A 347 3.29 19.64 -12.50
C LYS A 347 3.86 20.81 -13.30
N ASN A 348 5.13 21.21 -13.09
CA ASN A 348 5.71 22.41 -13.67
C ASN A 348 6.41 22.17 -15.02
N LEU A 349 6.26 23.13 -15.95
CA LEU A 349 6.85 23.16 -17.30
C LEU A 349 8.40 23.06 -17.33
N THR A 350 9.09 23.48 -16.28
CA THR A 350 10.56 23.38 -16.15
C THR A 350 11.07 21.94 -16.23
N TRP A 351 10.30 20.98 -15.74
CA TRP A 351 10.66 19.54 -15.81
C TRP A 351 10.34 18.91 -17.16
N LEU A 352 9.39 19.46 -17.91
CA LEU A 352 9.15 19.04 -19.28
C LEU A 352 10.35 19.35 -20.16
N SER A 353 10.99 20.51 -19.98
CA SER A 353 12.20 20.89 -20.71
C SER A 353 13.39 20.00 -20.36
N LEU A 354 13.60 19.66 -19.08
CA LEU A 354 14.64 18.72 -18.65
C LEU A 354 14.40 17.30 -19.18
N ARG A 355 13.14 16.85 -19.20
CA ARG A 355 12.80 15.54 -19.82
C ARG A 355 13.04 15.53 -21.31
N LEU A 356 12.66 16.57 -22.01
CA LEU A 356 12.88 16.71 -23.46
C LEU A 356 14.38 16.78 -23.76
N TRP A 357 15.15 17.44 -22.91
CA TRP A 357 16.58 17.55 -23.05
C TRP A 357 17.32 16.23 -22.75
N ALA A 358 16.89 15.48 -21.75
CA ALA A 358 17.43 14.15 -21.41
C ALA A 358 16.85 13.01 -22.29
N LEU A 359 15.99 13.33 -23.29
CA LEU A 359 15.37 12.34 -24.17
C LEU A 359 16.42 11.48 -24.88
N GLY A 360 16.34 10.17 -24.64
CA GLY A 360 17.24 9.16 -25.17
C GLY A 360 18.43 8.82 -24.27
N ALA A 361 18.78 9.62 -23.26
CA ALA A 361 19.85 9.33 -22.31
C ALA A 361 19.32 8.54 -21.11
N LYS A 362 18.20 9.00 -20.50
CA LYS A 362 17.61 8.34 -19.32
C LYS A 362 16.11 8.60 -19.16
N LYS A 363 15.39 7.62 -18.58
CA LYS A 363 13.99 7.76 -18.19
C LYS A 363 13.88 7.97 -16.68
N PHE A 364 13.56 9.19 -16.25
CA PHE A 364 13.34 9.53 -14.85
C PHE A 364 11.95 9.15 -14.34
N ALA A 365 11.83 8.83 -13.04
CA ALA A 365 10.55 8.73 -12.35
C ALA A 365 10.00 10.14 -12.10
N VAL A 366 8.82 10.41 -12.63
CA VAL A 366 8.19 11.75 -12.59
C VAL A 366 7.11 11.85 -11.54
N SER A 367 6.31 10.78 -11.37
CA SER A 367 5.24 10.76 -10.37
C SER A 367 5.83 10.68 -8.96
N GLY A 368 5.35 11.54 -8.06
CA GLY A 368 5.74 11.52 -6.64
C GLY A 368 5.50 10.16 -6.00
N LYS A 369 4.38 9.52 -6.31
CA LYS A 369 4.08 8.16 -5.83
C LYS A 369 5.06 7.10 -6.32
N GLU A 370 5.56 7.23 -7.55
CA GLU A 370 6.55 6.31 -8.10
C GLU A 370 7.92 6.53 -7.45
N ARG A 371 8.31 7.79 -7.18
CA ARG A 371 9.56 8.14 -6.51
C ARG A 371 9.56 7.68 -5.05
N LEU A 372 8.53 8.00 -4.28
CA LEU A 372 8.34 7.50 -2.91
C LEU A 372 8.52 5.99 -2.83
N ARG A 373 7.86 5.28 -3.76
CA ARG A 373 7.93 3.83 -3.78
C ARG A 373 9.34 3.31 -4.08
N ARG A 374 10.05 3.94 -5.05
CA ARG A 374 11.43 3.52 -5.38
C ARG A 374 12.34 3.76 -4.21
N GLU A 375 12.27 4.93 -3.61
CA GLU A 375 13.02 5.26 -2.40
C GLU A 375 12.82 4.18 -1.34
N TYR A 376 11.58 3.90 -0.97
CA TYR A 376 11.27 2.88 0.03
C TYR A 376 11.83 1.49 -0.35
N VAL A 377 11.56 1.04 -1.57
CA VAL A 377 11.97 -0.32 -1.98
C VAL A 377 13.48 -0.43 -2.10
N MET A 378 14.15 0.58 -2.67
CA MET A 378 15.61 0.54 -2.89
C MET A 378 16.40 0.74 -1.60
N CYS A 379 16.00 1.64 -0.71
CA CYS A 379 16.60 1.74 0.62
C CYS A 379 16.54 0.42 1.37
N ARG A 380 15.37 -0.20 1.39
CA ARG A 380 15.22 -1.50 2.06
C ARG A 380 16.01 -2.62 1.40
N GLU A 381 16.02 -2.66 0.07
CA GLU A 381 16.75 -3.69 -0.67
C GLU A 381 18.26 -3.54 -0.45
N LEU A 382 18.81 -2.34 -0.65
CA LEU A 382 20.23 -2.07 -0.45
C LEU A 382 20.64 -2.21 1.01
N GLY A 383 19.84 -1.73 1.96
CA GLY A 383 20.08 -1.92 3.39
C GLY A 383 20.11 -3.40 3.78
N SER A 384 19.23 -4.24 3.21
CA SER A 384 19.24 -5.69 3.45
C SER A 384 20.47 -6.41 2.88
N LEU A 385 21.13 -5.81 1.88
CA LEU A 385 22.38 -6.28 1.29
C LEU A 385 23.62 -5.71 2.00
N GLY A 386 23.42 -4.88 3.03
CA GLY A 386 24.49 -4.29 3.84
C GLY A 386 25.10 -3.01 3.27
N PHE A 387 24.49 -2.40 2.25
CA PHE A 387 24.94 -1.10 1.75
C PHE A 387 24.56 0.04 2.71
N PRO A 388 25.42 1.08 2.84
CA PRO A 388 25.22 2.21 3.73
C PRO A 388 24.17 3.18 3.16
N VAL A 389 22.91 2.92 3.45
CA VAL A 389 21.74 3.74 3.05
C VAL A 389 20.88 4.06 4.28
N PRO A 390 20.07 5.13 4.26
CA PRO A 390 19.23 5.49 5.39
C PRO A 390 18.24 4.38 5.77
N ARG A 391 18.04 4.17 7.07
CA ARG A 391 16.99 3.32 7.60
C ARG A 391 15.64 4.00 7.40
N ILE A 392 14.61 3.22 7.05
CA ILE A 392 13.25 3.71 6.86
C ILE A 392 12.44 3.47 8.14
N PHE A 393 11.91 4.53 8.72
CA PHE A 393 11.14 4.47 9.96
C PHE A 393 9.63 4.48 9.72
N HIS A 394 9.15 5.22 8.71
CA HIS A 394 7.73 5.25 8.37
C HIS A 394 7.51 5.62 6.90
N VAL A 395 6.38 5.14 6.34
CA VAL A 395 5.91 5.50 5.00
C VAL A 395 4.42 5.73 5.04
N ASN A 396 3.96 6.88 4.55
CA ASN A 396 2.54 7.14 4.32
C ASN A 396 2.27 7.26 2.82
N LEU A 397 1.72 6.20 2.24
CA LEU A 397 1.41 6.13 0.81
C LEU A 397 0.25 7.04 0.39
N ARG A 398 -0.64 7.41 1.34
CA ARG A 398 -1.78 8.30 1.08
C ARG A 398 -1.33 9.75 1.02
N ALA A 399 -0.61 10.20 2.04
CA ALA A 399 -0.09 11.56 2.14
C ALA A 399 1.15 11.79 1.28
N GLY A 400 1.81 10.72 0.82
CA GLY A 400 2.95 10.79 -0.10
C GLY A 400 4.26 11.23 0.58
N TYR A 401 4.49 10.79 1.82
CA TYR A 401 5.74 11.07 2.53
C TYR A 401 6.41 9.82 3.10
N LEU A 402 7.70 9.95 3.36
CA LEU A 402 8.57 8.95 3.96
C LEU A 402 9.36 9.61 5.09
N VAL A 403 9.59 8.87 6.18
CA VAL A 403 10.45 9.25 7.28
C VAL A 403 11.63 8.29 7.33
N GLU A 404 12.83 8.85 7.24
CA GLU A 404 14.08 8.10 7.21
C GLU A 404 15.11 8.65 8.20
N GLU A 405 16.15 7.90 8.38
CA GLU A 405 17.30 8.24 9.21
C GLU A 405 17.98 9.53 8.70
N PHE A 406 18.29 10.42 9.62
CA PHE A 406 19.22 11.49 9.35
C PHE A 406 20.65 10.95 9.43
N ILE A 407 21.39 10.97 8.33
CA ILE A 407 22.79 10.56 8.30
C ILE A 407 23.65 11.74 8.72
N GLU A 408 24.36 11.56 9.83
CA GLU A 408 25.31 12.57 10.31
C GLU A 408 26.59 12.52 9.50
N GLY A 409 27.07 13.68 9.07
CA GLY A 409 28.29 13.82 8.27
C GLY A 409 28.32 15.06 7.42
N VAL A 410 29.32 15.13 6.54
CA VAL A 410 29.53 16.23 5.60
C VAL A 410 29.13 15.79 4.19
N ASN A 411 28.43 16.63 3.46
CA ASN A 411 28.10 16.34 2.07
C ASN A 411 29.39 16.27 1.22
N PHE A 412 29.55 15.18 0.47
CA PHE A 412 30.77 14.98 -0.32
C PHE A 412 30.95 16.04 -1.41
N ALA A 413 29.88 16.59 -1.95
CA ALA A 413 29.96 17.72 -2.88
C ALA A 413 30.57 18.98 -2.23
N ASP A 414 30.28 19.23 -0.95
CA ASP A 414 30.86 20.36 -0.22
C ASP A 414 32.36 20.14 0.05
N MET A 415 32.77 18.90 0.31
CA MET A 415 34.19 18.54 0.42
C MET A 415 34.92 18.73 -0.92
N LEU A 416 34.31 18.30 -2.04
CA LEU A 416 34.86 18.51 -3.39
C LEU A 416 35.02 20.00 -3.72
N ARG A 417 34.02 20.84 -3.39
CA ARG A 417 34.13 22.29 -3.60
C ARG A 417 35.33 22.88 -2.85
N ARG A 418 35.47 22.56 -1.57
CA ARG A 418 36.61 23.02 -0.75
C ARG A 418 37.94 22.49 -1.26
N PHE A 419 37.99 21.23 -1.70
CA PHE A 419 39.17 20.63 -2.28
C PHE A 419 39.64 21.36 -3.55
N PHE A 420 38.74 21.63 -4.49
CA PHE A 420 39.08 22.37 -5.71
C PHE A 420 39.39 23.85 -5.48
N LEU A 421 39.03 24.40 -4.32
CA LEU A 421 39.44 25.73 -3.89
C LEU A 421 40.76 25.73 -3.11
N GLY A 422 41.34 24.56 -2.84
CA GLY A 422 42.56 24.42 -2.03
C GLY A 422 42.34 24.58 -0.51
N GLU A 423 41.10 24.48 -0.07
CA GLU A 423 40.69 24.64 1.34
C GLU A 423 40.53 23.29 2.07
N GLU A 424 40.66 22.17 1.36
CA GLU A 424 40.55 20.80 1.88
C GLU A 424 41.78 19.99 1.44
N GLU A 425 42.26 19.08 2.30
CA GLU A 425 43.36 18.19 1.98
C GLU A 425 42.96 17.16 0.90
N ALA A 426 43.91 16.83 0.00
CA ALA A 426 43.66 15.88 -1.09
C ALA A 426 43.36 14.47 -0.59
N ARG A 427 44.08 14.03 0.46
CA ARG A 427 44.03 12.64 0.92
C ARG A 427 42.60 12.15 1.31
N PRO A 428 41.84 12.84 2.19
CA PRO A 428 40.51 12.41 2.55
C PRO A 428 39.55 12.35 1.34
N VAL A 429 39.66 13.33 0.43
CA VAL A 429 38.81 13.39 -0.77
C VAL A 429 39.09 12.26 -1.74
N VAL A 430 40.37 11.91 -1.92
CA VAL A 430 40.79 10.81 -2.79
C VAL A 430 40.38 9.45 -2.21
N GLU A 431 40.53 9.24 -0.90
CA GLU A 431 40.10 8.02 -0.21
C GLU A 431 38.59 7.83 -0.30
N LEU A 432 37.80 8.90 -0.12
CA LEU A 432 36.35 8.87 -0.26
C LEU A 432 35.90 8.69 -1.73
N ALA A 433 36.60 9.27 -2.71
CA ALA A 433 36.29 9.03 -4.13
C ALA A 433 36.51 7.56 -4.50
N GLU A 434 37.61 6.95 -4.00
CA GLU A 434 37.84 5.52 -4.20
C GLU A 434 36.76 4.65 -3.52
N GLU A 435 36.32 5.03 -2.33
CA GLU A 435 35.21 4.36 -1.65
C GLU A 435 33.90 4.52 -2.42
N ALA A 436 33.58 5.70 -2.98
CA ALA A 436 32.42 5.91 -3.84
C ALA A 436 32.43 4.95 -5.05
N GLY A 437 33.61 4.74 -5.65
CA GLY A 437 33.80 3.76 -6.71
C GLY A 437 33.48 2.33 -6.24
N ARG A 438 34.04 1.91 -5.09
CA ARG A 438 33.77 0.60 -4.50
C ARG A 438 32.29 0.40 -4.17
N LEU A 439 31.66 1.40 -3.58
CA LEU A 439 30.23 1.39 -3.25
C LEU A 439 29.38 1.20 -4.51
N LEU A 440 29.65 1.97 -5.55
CA LEU A 440 28.91 1.88 -6.82
C LEU A 440 29.09 0.53 -7.49
N ALA A 441 30.33 -0.01 -7.51
CA ALA A 441 30.61 -1.33 -8.06
C ALA A 441 29.80 -2.43 -7.35
N GLY A 442 29.75 -2.39 -6.01
CA GLY A 442 28.95 -3.31 -5.21
C GLY A 442 27.46 -3.25 -5.53
N ILE A 443 26.89 -2.04 -5.63
CA ILE A 443 25.48 -1.81 -6.00
C ILE A 443 25.22 -2.35 -7.42
N HIS A 444 26.13 -2.08 -8.35
CA HIS A 444 26.05 -2.61 -9.72
C HIS A 444 26.16 -4.14 -9.76
N GLY A 445 26.99 -4.73 -8.88
CA GLY A 445 27.10 -6.18 -8.70
C GLY A 445 25.79 -6.81 -8.23
N ALA A 446 25.02 -6.12 -7.40
CA ALA A 446 23.67 -6.51 -6.98
C ALA A 446 22.60 -6.35 -8.08
N GLY A 447 22.96 -5.90 -9.30
CA GLY A 447 22.03 -5.71 -10.42
C GLY A 447 21.20 -4.45 -10.34
N ILE A 448 21.60 -3.48 -9.52
CA ILE A 448 20.91 -2.19 -9.33
C ILE A 448 21.72 -1.08 -9.99
N SER A 449 21.04 -0.13 -10.64
CA SER A 449 21.61 1.16 -11.03
C SER A 449 20.95 2.24 -10.19
N VAL A 450 21.76 3.15 -9.64
CA VAL A 450 21.30 4.19 -8.70
C VAL A 450 20.50 5.25 -9.42
N GLY A 451 21.02 5.71 -10.52
CA GLY A 451 20.32 6.61 -11.40
C GLY A 451 20.30 8.08 -11.00
N ASP A 452 20.85 8.41 -9.86
CA ASP A 452 21.18 9.76 -9.38
C ASP A 452 22.41 9.65 -8.46
N PHE A 453 23.50 8.99 -8.99
CA PHE A 453 24.74 8.78 -8.24
C PHE A 453 25.66 9.97 -8.44
N LYS A 454 25.41 11.04 -7.72
CA LYS A 454 26.19 12.27 -7.75
C LYS A 454 26.76 12.60 -6.36
N PRO A 455 27.83 13.42 -6.27
CA PRO A 455 28.45 13.76 -5.00
C PRO A 455 27.51 14.33 -3.95
N GLU A 456 26.45 15.05 -4.36
CA GLU A 456 25.45 15.62 -3.46
C GLU A 456 24.63 14.57 -2.72
N ASN A 457 24.56 13.36 -3.26
CA ASN A 457 23.82 12.23 -2.69
C ASN A 457 24.73 11.30 -1.85
N LEU A 458 25.98 11.72 -1.61
CA LEU A 458 26.94 11.00 -0.77
C LEU A 458 27.27 11.82 0.49
N ILE A 459 27.12 11.20 1.65
CA ILE A 459 27.43 11.81 2.95
C ILE A 459 28.66 11.12 3.53
N ALA A 460 29.76 11.88 3.70
CA ALA A 460 30.96 11.45 4.39
C ALA A 460 30.71 11.49 5.90
N ARG A 461 30.67 10.32 6.52
CA ARG A 461 30.44 10.15 7.95
C ARG A 461 31.72 10.38 8.75
N GLU A 462 31.56 10.61 10.05
CA GLU A 462 32.74 10.79 10.95
C GLU A 462 33.65 9.56 11.04
N ASP A 463 33.11 8.36 10.76
CA ASP A 463 33.90 7.12 10.72
C ASP A 463 34.73 6.95 9.44
N GLY A 464 34.71 7.95 8.55
CA GLY A 464 35.44 7.97 7.28
C GLY A 464 34.79 7.20 6.16
N HIS A 465 33.55 6.71 6.34
CA HIS A 465 32.80 5.98 5.35
C HIS A 465 31.68 6.82 4.69
N LEU A 466 31.35 6.46 3.45
CA LEU A 466 30.25 7.11 2.72
C LEU A 466 28.91 6.44 3.00
N SER A 467 27.87 7.24 3.08
CA SER A 467 26.48 6.79 2.98
C SER A 467 25.81 7.39 1.75
N LEU A 468 25.06 6.56 1.03
CA LEU A 468 24.29 6.97 -0.15
C LEU A 468 22.86 7.32 0.26
N VAL A 469 22.42 8.53 -0.05
CA VAL A 469 21.05 9.03 0.16
C VAL A 469 20.36 9.26 -1.17
N ASP A 470 19.04 9.41 -1.16
CA ASP A 470 18.18 9.72 -2.33
C ASP A 470 18.18 8.64 -3.43
N LEU A 471 17.47 7.55 -3.16
CA LEU A 471 17.33 6.40 -4.06
C LEU A 471 16.08 6.43 -4.94
N GLU A 472 15.42 7.58 -5.06
CA GLU A 472 14.14 7.70 -5.77
C GLU A 472 14.22 7.41 -7.29
N GLN A 473 15.42 7.46 -7.87
CA GLN A 473 15.68 7.13 -9.27
C GLN A 473 16.26 5.73 -9.47
N ALA A 474 16.62 5.04 -8.38
CA ALA A 474 17.23 3.71 -8.44
C ALA A 474 16.30 2.65 -9.04
N THR A 475 16.88 1.72 -9.79
CA THR A 475 16.13 0.66 -10.48
C THR A 475 17.01 -0.56 -10.76
N ARG A 476 16.37 -1.73 -10.90
CA ARG A 476 17.07 -2.93 -11.37
C ARG A 476 17.31 -2.88 -12.88
N ASN A 477 18.46 -3.43 -13.30
CA ASN A 477 18.81 -3.74 -14.70
C ASN A 477 18.71 -2.55 -15.67
N LYS A 478 19.16 -1.36 -15.28
CA LYS A 478 19.30 -0.22 -16.17
C LYS A 478 20.75 0.11 -16.50
N ASP A 479 20.93 1.22 -17.20
CA ASP A 479 22.22 1.64 -17.74
C ASP A 479 23.15 2.10 -16.61
N LYS A 480 24.02 1.19 -16.19
CA LYS A 480 25.02 1.43 -15.15
C LYS A 480 26.06 2.48 -15.56
N ALA A 481 26.30 2.66 -16.87
CA ALA A 481 27.23 3.65 -17.37
C ALA A 481 26.77 5.10 -17.10
N TRP A 482 25.45 5.30 -16.94
CA TRP A 482 24.92 6.57 -16.49
C TRP A 482 25.45 6.96 -15.11
N ASP A 483 25.43 6.04 -14.15
CA ASP A 483 25.82 6.33 -12.77
C ASP A 483 27.32 6.71 -12.67
N VAL A 484 28.20 6.06 -13.45
CA VAL A 484 29.60 6.42 -13.56
C VAL A 484 29.79 7.79 -14.20
N ALA A 485 29.09 8.04 -15.33
CA ALA A 485 29.13 9.33 -16.02
C ALA A 485 28.62 10.46 -15.11
N GLU A 486 27.51 10.24 -14.44
CA GLU A 486 26.87 11.22 -13.56
C GLU A 486 27.81 11.62 -12.43
N PHE A 487 28.45 10.66 -11.75
CA PHE A 487 29.43 10.99 -10.70
C PHE A 487 30.58 11.85 -11.23
N LEU A 488 31.23 11.43 -12.32
CA LEU A 488 32.38 12.14 -12.87
C LEU A 488 32.05 13.54 -13.35
N TYR A 489 30.97 13.70 -14.11
CA TYR A 489 30.59 15.01 -14.65
C TYR A 489 30.04 15.96 -13.59
N TYR A 490 29.29 15.47 -12.58
CA TYR A 490 28.86 16.30 -11.46
C TYR A 490 30.03 16.71 -10.57
N ALA A 491 30.95 15.80 -10.26
CA ALA A 491 32.18 16.17 -9.53
C ALA A 491 32.97 17.23 -10.30
N GLY A 492 33.09 17.07 -11.62
CA GLY A 492 33.76 18.04 -12.49
C GLY A 492 33.05 19.40 -12.63
N HIS A 493 31.75 19.47 -12.29
CA HIS A 493 31.03 20.74 -12.24
C HIS A 493 31.60 21.72 -11.21
N TYR A 494 32.23 21.22 -10.14
CA TYR A 494 32.80 22.04 -9.09
C TYR A 494 34.22 22.54 -9.38
N VAL A 495 34.83 22.14 -10.50
CA VAL A 495 36.18 22.59 -10.91
C VAL A 495 36.11 24.06 -11.36
N PRO A 496 36.74 25.00 -10.62
CA PRO A 496 36.58 26.44 -10.87
C PRO A 496 37.45 26.96 -12.02
N SER A 497 38.53 26.28 -12.35
CA SER A 497 39.50 26.74 -13.34
C SER A 497 40.32 25.62 -13.98
N ILE A 498 41.03 25.93 -15.06
CA ILE A 498 41.95 24.99 -15.72
C ILE A 498 43.07 24.53 -14.77
N SER A 499 43.50 25.41 -13.84
CA SER A 499 44.60 25.08 -12.88
C SER A 499 44.26 24.01 -11.87
N THR A 500 42.98 23.62 -11.73
CA THR A 500 42.50 22.56 -10.83
C THR A 500 42.11 21.28 -11.58
N ALA A 501 42.55 21.15 -12.82
CA ALA A 501 42.30 19.95 -13.63
C ALA A 501 43.07 18.71 -13.12
N GLU A 502 44.26 18.92 -12.54
CA GLU A 502 45.06 17.84 -11.96
C GLU A 502 44.40 17.25 -10.71
N GLU A 503 43.83 18.10 -9.85
CA GLU A 503 43.07 17.66 -8.67
C GLU A 503 41.80 16.86 -9.09
N PHE A 504 41.13 17.28 -10.14
CA PHE A 504 40.00 16.52 -10.67
C PHE A 504 40.45 15.17 -11.22
N GLU A 505 41.54 15.13 -11.98
CA GLU A 505 42.10 13.90 -12.54
C GLU A 505 42.48 12.92 -11.41
N LEU A 506 43.11 13.40 -10.35
CA LEU A 506 43.49 12.60 -9.17
C LEU A 506 42.26 11.96 -8.53
N MET A 507 41.23 12.73 -8.26
CA MET A 507 39.94 12.28 -7.71
C MET A 507 39.25 11.27 -8.65
N ALA A 508 39.14 11.59 -9.95
CA ALA A 508 38.51 10.75 -10.94
C ALA A 508 39.20 9.38 -11.12
N ARG A 509 40.55 9.36 -11.11
CA ARG A 509 41.35 8.13 -11.11
C ARG A 509 41.07 7.28 -9.88
N ALA A 510 40.99 7.89 -8.70
CA ALA A 510 40.69 7.17 -7.46
C ALA A 510 39.30 6.52 -7.51
N PHE A 511 38.30 7.25 -7.98
CA PHE A 511 36.93 6.73 -8.17
C PHE A 511 36.90 5.54 -9.15
N LEU A 512 37.52 5.67 -10.33
CA LEU A 512 37.55 4.62 -11.34
C LEU A 512 38.34 3.39 -10.86
N ARG A 513 39.46 3.59 -10.16
CA ARG A 513 40.22 2.51 -9.52
C ARG A 513 39.34 1.77 -8.51
N GLY A 514 38.73 2.48 -7.56
CA GLY A 514 37.83 1.87 -6.59
C GLY A 514 36.70 1.08 -7.22
N TYR A 515 36.13 1.61 -8.33
CA TYR A 515 35.06 0.92 -9.10
C TYR A 515 35.57 -0.38 -9.73
N LEU A 516 36.69 -0.34 -10.42
CA LEU A 516 37.25 -1.50 -11.14
C LEU A 516 37.80 -2.57 -10.18
N ASP A 517 38.52 -2.17 -9.14
CA ASP A 517 39.11 -3.08 -8.15
C ASP A 517 38.06 -3.84 -7.35
N ALA A 518 36.88 -3.23 -7.15
CA ALA A 518 35.72 -3.88 -6.53
C ALA A 518 34.85 -4.72 -7.50
N GLY A 519 35.37 -4.99 -8.71
CA GLY A 519 34.71 -5.85 -9.69
C GLY A 519 33.69 -5.12 -10.59
N GLY A 520 33.73 -3.79 -10.64
CA GLY A 520 32.97 -3.00 -11.59
C GLY A 520 33.38 -3.31 -13.04
N SER A 521 32.44 -3.28 -13.97
CA SER A 521 32.69 -3.66 -15.36
C SER A 521 33.47 -2.58 -16.12
N PRO A 522 34.62 -2.92 -16.75
CA PRO A 522 35.35 -1.99 -17.64
C PRO A 522 34.49 -1.50 -18.81
N ASP A 523 33.55 -2.33 -19.30
CA ASP A 523 32.62 -1.92 -20.36
C ASP A 523 31.66 -0.81 -19.93
N VAL A 524 31.30 -0.76 -18.64
CA VAL A 524 30.50 0.30 -18.06
C VAL A 524 31.29 1.60 -18.05
N VAL A 525 32.57 1.54 -17.63
CA VAL A 525 33.49 2.69 -17.63
C VAL A 525 33.68 3.23 -19.06
N ARG A 526 34.03 2.37 -20.01
CA ARG A 526 34.22 2.78 -21.43
C ARG A 526 32.97 3.44 -22.05
N LYS A 527 31.77 3.15 -21.55
CA LYS A 527 30.52 3.76 -22.03
C LYS A 527 30.17 5.07 -21.35
N ALA A 528 30.81 5.42 -20.24
CA ALA A 528 30.53 6.65 -19.51
C ALA A 528 30.75 7.93 -20.35
N PRO A 529 31.81 8.07 -21.17
CA PRO A 529 32.03 9.24 -22.00
C PRO A 529 31.19 9.25 -23.29
N SER A 530 30.19 8.38 -23.44
CA SER A 530 29.38 8.33 -24.67
C SER A 530 28.70 9.66 -24.98
N ALA A 531 28.61 10.03 -26.25
CA ALA A 531 28.02 11.28 -26.72
C ALA A 531 26.61 11.55 -26.18
N ARG A 532 25.84 10.51 -25.89
CA ARG A 532 24.49 10.63 -25.30
C ARG A 532 24.53 11.19 -23.87
N PHE A 533 25.59 10.90 -23.10
CA PHE A 533 25.75 11.42 -21.74
C PHE A 533 26.45 12.76 -21.76
N VAL A 534 27.53 12.89 -22.52
CA VAL A 534 28.22 14.18 -22.71
C VAL A 534 27.22 15.28 -23.09
N ARG A 535 26.30 15.04 -24.02
CA ARG A 535 25.26 16.00 -24.39
C ARG A 535 24.42 16.48 -23.19
N VAL A 536 24.20 15.61 -22.19
CA VAL A 536 23.41 15.96 -21.00
C VAL A 536 24.23 16.81 -20.03
N PHE A 537 25.48 16.44 -19.84
CA PHE A 537 26.31 17.04 -18.78
C PHE A 537 27.14 18.25 -19.27
N SER A 538 27.43 18.36 -20.56
CA SER A 538 28.26 19.42 -21.14
C SER A 538 27.77 20.85 -20.91
N ILE A 539 26.50 21.04 -20.56
CA ILE A 539 25.94 22.38 -20.29
C ILE A 539 26.57 23.01 -19.03
N PHE A 540 26.96 22.18 -18.06
CA PHE A 540 27.48 22.65 -16.79
C PHE A 540 28.87 22.07 -16.42
N THR A 541 29.44 21.22 -17.28
CA THR A 541 30.76 20.62 -17.06
C THR A 541 31.80 21.32 -17.94
N PRO A 542 32.93 21.80 -17.38
CA PRO A 542 33.99 22.42 -18.14
C PRO A 542 34.56 21.48 -19.24
N PRO A 543 34.93 22.01 -20.43
CA PRO A 543 35.47 21.18 -21.52
C PRO A 543 36.68 20.32 -21.14
N GLN A 544 37.56 20.84 -20.30
CA GLN A 544 38.77 20.12 -19.82
C GLN A 544 38.40 18.86 -19.02
N VAL A 545 37.34 18.94 -18.20
CA VAL A 545 36.81 17.78 -17.46
C VAL A 545 36.28 16.72 -18.41
N ILE A 546 35.61 17.13 -19.49
CA ILE A 546 35.11 16.20 -20.51
C ILE A 546 36.25 15.47 -21.19
N GLU A 547 37.36 16.18 -21.50
CA GLU A 547 38.56 15.60 -22.07
C GLU A 547 39.23 14.61 -21.13
N ILE A 548 39.45 14.96 -19.88
CA ILE A 548 40.01 14.06 -18.85
C ILE A 548 39.14 12.79 -18.67
N VAL A 549 37.80 12.96 -18.60
CA VAL A 549 36.90 11.80 -18.47
C VAL A 549 37.00 10.88 -19.68
N ASN A 550 37.09 11.45 -20.92
CA ASN A 550 37.29 10.64 -22.12
C ASN A 550 38.60 9.85 -22.05
N GLU A 551 39.72 10.50 -21.75
CA GLU A 551 41.02 9.87 -21.67
C GLU A 551 41.06 8.75 -20.62
N LEU A 552 40.54 9.01 -19.40
CA LEU A 552 40.54 8.03 -18.31
C LEU A 552 39.65 6.83 -18.61
N CYS A 553 38.51 7.03 -19.29
CA CYS A 553 37.56 5.95 -19.56
C CYS A 553 37.92 5.14 -20.83
N GLU A 554 38.60 5.76 -21.83
CA GLU A 554 38.97 5.11 -23.09
C GLU A 554 40.37 4.45 -23.00
N GLY A 555 41.30 5.00 -22.21
CA GLY A 555 42.67 4.53 -22.08
C GLY A 555 42.88 3.23 -21.30
N GLY A 556 41.79 2.53 -20.95
CA GLY A 556 41.87 1.18 -20.37
C GLY A 556 42.03 1.11 -18.85
N GLY A 557 41.74 2.18 -18.13
CA GLY A 557 41.80 2.24 -16.66
C GLY A 557 43.08 2.84 -16.12
N PRO A 558 43.08 3.18 -14.80
CA PRO A 558 44.21 3.80 -14.12
C PRO A 558 45.43 2.89 -14.03
#